data_e3e66d901a6e703e8326f0bba3b7d6c6
#
_entry.id   e3e66d901a6e703e8326f0bba3b7d6c6
#
_cell.length_a   1.000
_cell.length_b   1.000
_cell.length_c   1.000
_cell.angle_alpha   90.00
_cell.angle_beta   90.00
_cell.angle_gamma   90.00
#
_symmetry.space_group_name_H-M   'P 1'
#
loop_
_entity.id
_entity.type
_entity.pdbx_description
1 polymer ?
#
loop_
_entity_poly.entity_id
_entity_poly.type
_entity_poly.pdbx_seq_one_letter_code
_entity_poly.pdbx_strand_id
1 'polypeptide(L)'
;MAPWRRVDKVILLIMNVSFVFYIMHSLQDLRKGRSDSSVDNPRSHNQENTIFERLDHLDWRIYNLLQQAGNAKEEKKSVHRLLYPDSFLFKRWGTDLREEEQTVAQNLFLKYGYNVYLSDRLPLDRIIKDTRSPRYSISPLDISLPTLSVVLIFMNEALSIILRAITSIINRTPSHLLKEIILVDDYSSNDDLKGPLEAHIKSYNAQHVGLLKIIRHQKREGLTQARISGWKASTADVVAILDAHIEVNVAWAEPILSRIKEDRTVIISPVFDNIRFDDFELLQYAVAADGFDWALWCLYEPLPAEWYALKDETAPVRSPSIMGILVAHREFLGEIGVLDGGMHIYGGENVELGLRAWQCGGKIEVLPCSRIAHLERAHKPYLPDLSISVRRNALRVAEVWMDDYKYMVYLAWNLPVENPGIDFGDISSRKELRKKLNCKSFDWYIKNVYPNLVVLPNIVAYGTMKNTLKEDICIDQGPVPGNTPIMYVCHAYSPQVMQTSDMSHYNNSPQAFLIFSFFLCLEITEDNQASYRLVMQACSGQRWNIQHTLKDWGKTKDLDQKTEHSKH
;
A
#
# COMPACT_ATOMS: atom_id res chain seq x y z
N MET A 1 2.87 11.77 57.05
CA MET A 1 2.26 12.47 55.89
C MET A 1 2.22 11.58 54.66
N ALA A 2 1.40 10.54 54.62
CA ALA A 2 1.30 9.69 53.41
C ALA A 2 0.00 8.87 53.20
N PRO A 3 -1.18 9.30 53.61
CA PRO A 3 -2.42 8.64 53.16
C PRO A 3 -3.17 9.42 52.06
N TRP A 4 -3.01 10.73 51.92
CA TRP A 4 -3.84 11.54 51.00
C TRP A 4 -3.57 11.37 49.52
N ARG A 5 -2.35 11.06 49.09
CA ARG A 5 -2.01 10.85 47.66
C ARG A 5 -2.63 9.58 47.02
N ARG A 6 -3.10 8.62 47.79
CA ARG A 6 -3.80 7.44 47.25
C ARG A 6 -5.28 7.68 47.01
N VAL A 7 -5.93 8.51 47.85
CA VAL A 7 -7.34 8.83 47.72
C VAL A 7 -7.60 9.68 46.47
N ASP A 8 -6.75 10.68 46.20
CA ASP A 8 -6.89 11.52 45.01
C ASP A 8 -6.76 10.73 43.68
N LYS A 9 -5.87 9.75 43.64
CA LYS A 9 -5.73 8.90 42.44
C LYS A 9 -6.94 7.97 42.25
N VAL A 10 -7.54 7.47 43.30
CA VAL A 10 -8.73 6.61 43.23
C VAL A 10 -9.95 7.45 42.82
N ILE A 11 -10.10 8.65 43.36
CA ILE A 11 -11.18 9.55 42.99
C ILE A 11 -11.05 9.99 41.52
N LEU A 12 -9.83 10.32 41.06
CA LEU A 12 -9.57 10.68 39.67
C LEU A 12 -9.86 9.50 38.70
N LEU A 13 -9.54 8.27 39.12
CA LEU A 13 -9.84 7.06 38.36
C LEU A 13 -11.35 6.82 38.30
N ILE A 14 -12.07 6.97 39.40
CA ILE A 14 -13.53 6.79 39.44
C ILE A 14 -14.23 7.89 38.62
N MET A 15 -13.79 9.13 38.67
CA MET A 15 -14.33 10.20 37.83
C MET A 15 -14.10 9.97 36.35
N ASN A 16 -12.90 9.49 35.95
CA ASN A 16 -12.63 9.16 34.57
C ASN A 16 -13.46 7.96 34.08
N VAL A 17 -13.64 6.93 34.89
CA VAL A 17 -14.48 5.77 34.55
C VAL A 17 -15.95 6.19 34.44
N SER A 18 -16.45 7.01 35.36
CA SER A 18 -17.83 7.54 35.32
C SER A 18 -18.07 8.44 34.09
N PHE A 19 -17.08 9.24 33.69
CA PHE A 19 -17.16 10.08 32.50
C PHE A 19 -17.20 9.26 31.23
N VAL A 20 -16.40 8.19 31.15
CA VAL A 20 -16.42 7.24 30.01
C VAL A 20 -17.76 6.50 29.94
N PHE A 21 -18.31 6.04 31.08
CA PHE A 21 -19.66 5.43 31.14
C PHE A 21 -20.76 6.39 30.72
N TYR A 22 -20.68 7.67 31.13
CA TYR A 22 -21.63 8.69 30.70
C TYR A 22 -21.60 8.93 29.19
N ILE A 23 -20.41 9.03 28.61
CA ILE A 23 -20.26 9.16 27.15
C ILE A 23 -20.80 7.91 26.42
N MET A 24 -20.49 6.71 26.90
CA MET A 24 -20.99 5.46 26.33
C MET A 24 -22.51 5.37 26.38
N HIS A 25 -23.13 5.78 27.50
CA HIS A 25 -24.60 5.79 27.66
C HIS A 25 -25.25 6.83 26.73
N SER A 26 -24.67 8.03 26.63
CA SER A 26 -25.14 9.08 25.72
C SER A 26 -25.03 8.68 24.25
N LEU A 27 -23.99 7.93 23.87
CA LEU A 27 -23.83 7.38 22.52
C LEU A 27 -24.82 6.24 22.23
N GLN A 28 -25.15 5.42 23.23
CA GLN A 28 -26.20 4.38 23.09
C GLN A 28 -27.59 4.98 22.93
N ASP A 29 -27.87 6.07 23.63
CA ASP A 29 -29.17 6.79 23.51
C ASP A 29 -29.28 7.49 22.15
N LEU A 30 -28.20 8.03 21.60
CA LEU A 30 -28.14 8.55 20.24
C LEU A 30 -28.35 7.44 19.16
N ARG A 31 -27.86 6.23 19.43
CA ARG A 31 -28.12 5.06 18.56
C ARG A 31 -29.59 4.60 18.62
N LYS A 32 -30.24 4.65 19.78
CA LYS A 32 -31.65 4.25 19.95
C LYS A 32 -32.65 5.28 19.38
N GLY A 33 -32.34 6.56 19.41
CA GLY A 33 -33.20 7.63 18.89
C GLY A 33 -33.30 7.67 17.36
N ARG A 34 -32.54 6.85 16.64
CA ARG A 34 -32.40 6.90 15.19
C ARG A 34 -33.16 5.80 14.42
N SER A 35 -33.93 4.95 15.11
CA SER A 35 -34.73 3.93 14.43
C SER A 35 -36.04 4.44 13.81
N ASP A 36 -36.40 5.71 14.00
CA ASP A 36 -37.73 6.23 13.65
C ASP A 36 -37.76 7.52 12.79
N SER A 37 -36.74 7.81 11.96
CA SER A 37 -36.92 8.89 10.97
C SER A 37 -36.14 8.65 9.69
N SER A 38 -36.86 8.21 8.66
CA SER A 38 -36.43 8.14 7.27
C SER A 38 -36.53 9.51 6.61
N VAL A 39 -35.41 10.18 6.32
CA VAL A 39 -35.29 11.16 5.22
C VAL A 39 -33.84 11.14 4.70
N ASP A 40 -33.70 10.76 3.45
CA ASP A 40 -32.43 10.66 2.74
C ASP A 40 -31.76 12.01 2.44
N ASN A 41 -30.49 12.15 2.80
CA ASN A 41 -29.61 13.18 2.27
C ASN A 41 -28.20 12.63 2.06
N PRO A 42 -27.71 12.47 0.81
CA PRO A 42 -26.49 11.71 0.49
C PRO A 42 -25.16 12.34 0.95
N ARG A 43 -25.16 13.59 1.40
CA ARG A 43 -23.91 14.29 1.80
C ARG A 43 -23.48 14.09 3.26
N SER A 44 -24.35 13.53 4.11
CA SER A 44 -24.01 13.29 5.53
C SER A 44 -23.32 11.94 5.77
N HIS A 45 -23.45 10.96 4.85
CA HIS A 45 -22.96 9.60 5.05
C HIS A 45 -21.42 9.46 5.09
N ASN A 46 -20.68 10.27 4.32
CA ASN A 46 -19.22 10.16 4.30
C ASN A 46 -18.52 10.72 5.57
N GLN A 47 -19.10 11.73 6.20
CA GLN A 47 -18.55 12.22 7.46
C GLN A 47 -18.89 11.32 8.65
N GLU A 48 -20.07 10.69 8.63
CA GLU A 48 -20.49 9.78 9.70
C GLU A 48 -19.68 8.48 9.69
N ASN A 49 -19.38 7.90 8.55
CA ASN A 49 -18.55 6.69 8.45
C ASN A 49 -17.13 6.92 9.00
N THR A 50 -16.52 8.07 8.72
CA THR A 50 -15.20 8.43 9.26
C THR A 50 -15.22 8.62 10.79
N ILE A 51 -16.33 9.07 11.36
CA ILE A 51 -16.51 9.21 12.82
C ILE A 51 -16.71 7.82 13.45
N PHE A 52 -17.48 6.94 12.83
CA PHE A 52 -17.70 5.57 13.33
C PHE A 52 -16.41 4.73 13.28
N GLU A 53 -15.63 4.79 12.23
CA GLU A 53 -14.31 4.14 12.16
C GLU A 53 -13.35 4.65 13.25
N ARG A 54 -13.39 5.95 13.55
CA ARG A 54 -12.58 6.53 14.65
C ARG A 54 -13.09 6.12 16.02
N LEU A 55 -14.40 5.94 16.20
CA LEU A 55 -15.01 5.44 17.44
C LEU A 55 -14.70 3.96 17.64
N ASP A 56 -14.79 3.13 16.60
CA ASP A 56 -14.43 1.71 16.66
C ASP A 56 -12.93 1.52 16.96
N HIS A 57 -12.06 2.39 16.42
CA HIS A 57 -10.64 2.39 16.75
C HIS A 57 -10.35 2.88 18.18
N LEU A 58 -11.15 3.80 18.72
CA LEU A 58 -11.09 4.25 20.12
C LEU A 58 -11.62 3.16 21.07
N ASP A 59 -12.73 2.51 20.74
CA ASP A 59 -13.28 1.39 21.50
C ASP A 59 -12.29 0.21 21.57
N TRP A 60 -11.62 -0.09 20.45
CA TRP A 60 -10.55 -1.11 20.41
C TRP A 60 -9.34 -0.72 21.30
N ARG A 61 -8.93 0.56 21.29
CA ARG A 61 -7.85 1.07 22.15
C ARG A 61 -8.23 1.03 23.62
N ILE A 62 -9.46 1.42 23.97
CA ILE A 62 -9.98 1.36 25.32
C ILE A 62 -10.11 -0.09 25.81
N TYR A 63 -10.62 -0.99 24.97
CA TYR A 63 -10.67 -2.43 25.26
C TYR A 63 -9.29 -3.01 25.55
N ASN A 64 -8.28 -2.70 24.72
CA ASN A 64 -6.92 -3.15 24.95
C ASN A 64 -6.27 -2.55 26.20
N LEU A 65 -6.54 -1.27 26.52
CA LEU A 65 -6.08 -0.65 27.75
C LEU A 65 -6.74 -1.27 29.00
N LEU A 66 -8.01 -1.64 28.91
CA LEU A 66 -8.73 -2.33 30.00
C LEU A 66 -8.27 -3.76 30.16
N GLN A 67 -7.97 -4.48 29.09
CA GLN A 67 -7.34 -5.81 29.11
C GLN A 67 -5.93 -5.74 29.72
N GLN A 68 -5.14 -4.74 29.38
CA GLN A 68 -3.82 -4.52 29.97
C GLN A 68 -3.92 -4.14 31.47
N ALA A 69 -4.94 -3.39 31.89
CA ALA A 69 -5.18 -3.05 33.29
C ALA A 69 -5.76 -4.25 34.10
N GLY A 70 -6.55 -5.11 33.45
CA GLY A 70 -7.11 -6.32 34.08
C GLY A 70 -6.08 -7.43 34.31
N ASN A 71 -5.09 -7.55 33.44
CA ASN A 71 -4.01 -8.53 33.54
C ASN A 71 -2.88 -8.13 34.51
N ALA A 72 -2.98 -6.97 35.16
CA ALA A 72 -1.98 -6.49 36.12
C ALA A 72 -2.10 -7.15 37.53
N LYS A 73 -2.94 -8.17 37.68
CA LYS A 73 -3.05 -8.96 38.92
C LYS A 73 -2.88 -10.43 38.59
N GLU A 74 -1.65 -10.85 38.33
CA GLU A 74 -1.17 -12.18 38.69
C GLU A 74 0.31 -12.35 38.36
N GLU A 75 1.02 -12.97 39.31
CA GLU A 75 2.40 -13.45 39.27
C GLU A 75 3.56 -12.46 39.29
N LYS A 76 4.29 -12.48 40.41
CA LYS A 76 5.70 -12.09 40.51
C LYS A 76 6.56 -13.03 39.64
N LYS A 77 6.53 -12.88 38.31
CA LYS A 77 7.59 -13.40 37.45
C LYS A 77 8.80 -12.46 37.63
N SER A 78 9.97 -13.06 37.76
CA SER A 78 11.24 -12.32 37.76
C SER A 78 11.23 -11.36 36.56
N VAL A 79 11.21 -10.05 36.83
CA VAL A 79 11.24 -9.03 35.78
C VAL A 79 12.63 -9.11 35.15
N HIS A 80 12.78 -9.87 34.06
CA HIS A 80 13.97 -9.80 33.25
C HIS A 80 14.12 -8.37 32.73
N ARG A 81 15.30 -7.81 32.88
CA ARG A 81 15.61 -6.48 32.39
C ARG A 81 15.54 -6.50 30.85
N LEU A 82 14.70 -5.64 30.28
CA LEU A 82 14.65 -5.47 28.83
C LEU A 82 15.82 -4.56 28.41
N LEU A 83 16.77 -5.10 27.64
CA LEU A 83 17.94 -4.35 27.15
C LEU A 83 17.58 -3.31 26.09
N TYR A 84 16.50 -3.56 25.34
CA TYR A 84 16.06 -2.73 24.21
C TYR A 84 14.60 -2.29 24.39
N PRO A 85 14.30 -1.43 25.40
CA PRO A 85 12.92 -1.05 25.74
C PRO A 85 12.19 -0.31 24.61
N ASP A 86 12.94 0.37 23.74
CA ASP A 86 12.38 1.12 22.60
C ASP A 86 12.28 0.29 21.31
N SER A 87 12.75 -0.95 21.32
CA SER A 87 12.65 -1.83 20.16
C SER A 87 11.21 -2.23 19.88
N PHE A 88 10.78 -2.11 18.63
CA PHE A 88 9.48 -2.59 18.17
C PHE A 88 9.32 -4.10 18.35
N LEU A 89 10.42 -4.87 18.30
CA LEU A 89 10.42 -6.31 18.44
C LEU A 89 9.91 -6.76 19.82
N PHE A 90 10.31 -6.06 20.91
CA PHE A 90 10.03 -6.48 22.29
C PHE A 90 8.76 -5.89 22.89
N LYS A 91 7.90 -5.27 22.09
CA LYS A 91 6.63 -4.70 22.59
C LYS A 91 5.62 -5.78 23.02
N ARG A 92 5.62 -6.93 22.35
CA ARG A 92 4.68 -8.04 22.60
C ARG A 92 5.35 -9.39 22.79
N TRP A 93 6.62 -9.49 22.44
CA TRP A 93 7.36 -10.74 22.39
C TRP A 93 8.73 -10.60 23.06
N GLY A 94 9.32 -11.70 23.56
CA GLY A 94 10.71 -11.80 23.98
C GLY A 94 11.07 -11.13 25.31
N THR A 95 10.07 -10.75 26.13
CA THR A 95 10.29 -10.13 27.46
C THR A 95 10.89 -11.12 28.48
N ASP A 96 10.82 -12.42 28.20
CA ASP A 96 11.32 -13.52 29.01
C ASP A 96 12.69 -14.06 28.53
N LEU A 97 13.22 -13.52 27.43
CA LEU A 97 14.52 -13.91 26.90
C LEU A 97 15.66 -13.41 27.79
N ARG A 98 16.74 -14.21 27.87
CA ARG A 98 17.99 -13.79 28.51
C ARG A 98 18.66 -12.65 27.73
N GLU A 99 19.50 -11.86 28.37
CA GLU A 99 20.18 -10.70 27.75
C GLU A 99 20.92 -11.05 26.46
N GLU A 100 21.61 -12.20 26.43
CA GLU A 100 22.32 -12.70 25.23
C GLU A 100 21.33 -13.00 24.10
N GLU A 101 20.21 -13.62 24.40
CA GLU A 101 19.16 -13.97 23.43
C GLU A 101 18.46 -12.72 22.91
N GLN A 102 18.18 -11.73 23.77
CA GLN A 102 17.65 -10.43 23.35
C GLN A 102 18.60 -9.73 22.38
N THR A 103 19.90 -9.78 22.65
CA THR A 103 20.92 -9.18 21.77
C THR A 103 20.94 -9.85 20.39
N VAL A 104 20.89 -11.19 20.34
CA VAL A 104 20.83 -11.93 19.07
C VAL A 104 19.54 -11.61 18.33
N ALA A 105 18.39 -11.64 19.01
CA ALA A 105 17.09 -11.35 18.40
C ALA A 105 17.03 -9.92 17.86
N GLN A 106 17.56 -8.93 18.59
CA GLN A 106 17.63 -7.53 18.16
C GLN A 106 18.50 -7.36 16.93
N ASN A 107 19.68 -7.99 16.88
CA ASN A 107 20.57 -7.90 15.72
C ASN A 107 19.94 -8.52 14.47
N LEU A 108 19.28 -9.66 14.59
CA LEU A 108 18.53 -10.28 13.51
C LEU A 108 17.35 -9.40 13.06
N PHE A 109 16.61 -8.80 14.00
CA PHE A 109 15.53 -7.89 13.70
C PHE A 109 16.01 -6.65 12.91
N LEU A 110 17.12 -6.05 13.31
CA LEU A 110 17.70 -4.92 12.59
C LEU A 110 18.15 -5.33 11.17
N LYS A 111 18.66 -6.55 11.02
CA LYS A 111 19.10 -7.08 9.72
C LYS A 111 17.96 -7.35 8.75
N TYR A 112 16.79 -7.80 9.23
CA TYR A 112 15.72 -8.31 8.38
C TYR A 112 14.40 -7.51 8.47
N GLY A 113 14.18 -6.73 9.52
CA GLY A 113 12.94 -5.98 9.75
C GLY A 113 11.79 -6.82 10.35
N TYR A 114 12.04 -8.08 10.72
CA TYR A 114 11.11 -8.97 11.41
C TYR A 114 11.86 -9.95 12.32
N ASN A 115 11.13 -10.68 13.15
CA ASN A 115 11.67 -11.57 14.18
C ASN A 115 12.22 -12.89 13.63
N VAL A 116 13.42 -12.87 13.06
CA VAL A 116 14.09 -14.07 12.56
C VAL A 116 14.42 -15.04 13.69
N TYR A 117 14.74 -14.54 14.88
CA TYR A 117 15.03 -15.38 16.04
C TYR A 117 13.86 -16.33 16.37
N LEU A 118 12.64 -15.82 16.31
CA LEU A 118 11.43 -16.65 16.46
C LEU A 118 11.19 -17.51 15.22
N SER A 119 11.35 -16.95 14.02
CA SER A 119 11.13 -17.66 12.75
C SER A 119 11.93 -18.95 12.66
N ASP A 120 13.21 -18.92 13.08
CA ASP A 120 14.10 -20.09 13.06
C ASP A 120 13.69 -21.21 14.05
N ARG A 121 12.79 -20.88 14.97
CA ARG A 121 12.26 -21.82 15.99
C ARG A 121 10.84 -22.29 15.69
N LEU A 122 10.17 -21.68 14.74
CA LEU A 122 8.85 -22.11 14.29
C LEU A 122 8.96 -23.28 13.32
N PRO A 123 8.02 -24.25 13.36
CA PRO A 123 7.94 -25.31 12.36
C PRO A 123 7.82 -24.75 10.93
N LEU A 124 8.46 -25.40 9.97
CA LEU A 124 8.34 -25.00 8.56
C LEU A 124 6.94 -25.28 7.99
N ASP A 125 6.26 -26.27 8.53
CA ASP A 125 4.91 -26.71 8.15
C ASP A 125 3.83 -26.26 9.14
N ARG A 126 4.06 -25.15 9.83
CA ARG A 126 3.11 -24.65 10.83
C ARG A 126 1.70 -24.50 10.25
N ILE A 127 0.71 -24.80 11.08
CA ILE A 127 -0.68 -24.61 10.71
C ILE A 127 -1.04 -23.13 10.90
N ILE A 128 -1.53 -22.49 9.84
CA ILE A 128 -2.14 -21.17 9.89
C ILE A 128 -3.66 -21.30 9.81
N LYS A 129 -4.38 -20.36 10.46
CA LYS A 129 -5.84 -20.34 10.45
C LYS A 129 -6.38 -20.19 9.04
N ASP A 130 -7.40 -20.94 8.68
CA ASP A 130 -8.18 -20.69 7.46
C ASP A 130 -9.02 -19.42 7.64
N THR A 131 -8.73 -18.41 6.85
CA THR A 131 -9.33 -17.07 6.90
C THR A 131 -10.34 -16.83 5.79
N ARG A 132 -10.64 -17.86 4.99
CA ARG A 132 -11.68 -17.79 3.95
C ARG A 132 -13.07 -17.72 4.56
N SER A 133 -14.03 -17.18 3.79
CA SER A 133 -15.42 -17.24 4.19
C SER A 133 -15.90 -18.69 4.35
N PRO A 134 -16.67 -19.02 5.40
CA PRO A 134 -17.30 -20.35 5.55
C PRO A 134 -18.27 -20.70 4.41
N ARG A 135 -18.72 -19.71 3.66
CA ARG A 135 -19.61 -19.92 2.49
C ARG A 135 -18.88 -20.47 1.28
N TYR A 136 -17.56 -20.37 1.27
CA TYR A 136 -16.76 -20.95 0.20
C TYR A 136 -16.72 -22.47 0.35
N SER A 137 -17.44 -23.16 -0.49
CA SER A 137 -17.32 -24.62 -0.64
C SER A 137 -16.35 -24.91 -1.77
N ILE A 138 -15.34 -25.73 -1.47
CA ILE A 138 -14.47 -26.28 -2.51
C ILE A 138 -15.35 -27.19 -3.35
N SER A 139 -15.59 -26.82 -4.63
CA SER A 139 -16.16 -27.76 -5.59
C SER A 139 -15.28 -29.00 -5.66
N PRO A 140 -15.85 -30.20 -5.94
CA PRO A 140 -15.04 -31.39 -6.12
C PRO A 140 -13.87 -31.09 -7.04
N LEU A 141 -12.67 -31.58 -6.72
CA LEU A 141 -11.41 -31.38 -7.46
C LEU A 141 -11.67 -31.52 -8.97
N ASP A 142 -11.70 -30.39 -9.67
CA ASP A 142 -11.69 -30.38 -11.13
C ASP A 142 -10.28 -30.76 -11.59
N ILE A 143 -10.11 -32.04 -11.94
CA ILE A 143 -8.83 -32.60 -12.43
C ILE A 143 -8.35 -31.89 -13.71
N SER A 144 -9.21 -31.10 -14.36
CA SER A 144 -8.93 -30.39 -15.60
C SER A 144 -8.42 -28.95 -15.40
N LEU A 145 -8.08 -28.55 -14.18
CA LEU A 145 -7.49 -27.23 -13.93
C LEU A 145 -6.12 -27.10 -14.60
N PRO A 146 -5.73 -25.88 -15.06
CA PRO A 146 -4.43 -25.64 -15.65
C PRO A 146 -3.29 -25.82 -14.62
N THR A 147 -2.11 -26.18 -15.11
CA THR A 147 -0.92 -26.35 -14.28
C THR A 147 -0.35 -25.00 -13.81
N LEU A 148 0.38 -25.02 -12.70
CA LEU A 148 0.89 -23.83 -12.01
C LEU A 148 2.40 -23.88 -11.84
N SER A 149 3.11 -22.83 -12.31
CA SER A 149 4.47 -22.48 -11.89
C SER A 149 4.41 -21.42 -10.80
N VAL A 150 5.08 -21.63 -9.68
CA VAL A 150 5.21 -20.62 -8.62
C VAL A 150 6.61 -20.01 -8.67
N VAL A 151 6.69 -18.69 -8.74
CA VAL A 151 7.93 -17.92 -8.70
C VAL A 151 8.02 -17.20 -7.35
N LEU A 152 9.09 -17.44 -6.60
CA LEU A 152 9.42 -16.78 -5.34
C LEU A 152 10.63 -15.87 -5.54
N ILE A 153 10.45 -14.58 -5.28
CA ILE A 153 11.50 -13.57 -5.48
C ILE A 153 12.03 -13.12 -4.13
N PHE A 154 13.34 -13.03 -4.01
CA PHE A 154 13.98 -12.56 -2.77
C PHE A 154 15.32 -11.88 -3.02
N MET A 155 15.68 -11.06 -2.04
CA MET A 155 17.01 -10.48 -1.86
C MET A 155 17.29 -10.38 -0.37
N ASN A 156 18.35 -11.07 0.11
CA ASN A 156 18.74 -11.09 1.53
C ASN A 156 17.58 -11.45 2.49
N GLU A 157 16.75 -12.41 2.12
CA GLU A 157 15.68 -12.95 2.96
C GLU A 157 16.25 -13.93 4.01
N ALA A 158 15.56 -14.17 5.11
CA ALA A 158 15.95 -15.21 6.05
C ALA A 158 15.63 -16.60 5.47
N LEU A 159 16.56 -17.54 5.67
CA LEU A 159 16.42 -18.90 5.13
C LEU A 159 15.14 -19.60 5.62
N SER A 160 14.83 -19.51 6.92
CA SER A 160 13.62 -20.11 7.50
C SER A 160 12.32 -19.59 6.89
N ILE A 161 12.29 -18.32 6.45
CA ILE A 161 11.15 -17.72 5.77
C ILE A 161 10.96 -18.33 4.39
N ILE A 162 12.02 -18.40 3.57
CA ILE A 162 11.97 -19.00 2.23
C ILE A 162 11.54 -20.47 2.33
N LEU A 163 12.12 -21.23 3.27
CA LEU A 163 11.78 -22.65 3.45
C LEU A 163 10.31 -22.83 3.88
N ARG A 164 9.78 -21.94 4.72
CA ARG A 164 8.37 -21.97 5.12
C ARG A 164 7.45 -21.64 3.96
N ALA A 165 7.80 -20.66 3.12
CA ALA A 165 7.06 -20.37 1.89
C ALA A 165 7.01 -21.60 0.99
N ILE A 166 8.16 -22.22 0.69
CA ILE A 166 8.24 -23.45 -0.13
C ILE A 166 7.38 -24.55 0.47
N THR A 167 7.53 -24.83 1.77
CA THR A 167 6.80 -25.89 2.45
C THR A 167 5.29 -25.65 2.43
N SER A 168 4.84 -24.40 2.64
CA SER A 168 3.42 -24.05 2.58
C SER A 168 2.84 -24.28 1.18
N ILE A 169 3.58 -23.94 0.12
CA ILE A 169 3.17 -24.14 -1.27
C ILE A 169 3.07 -25.62 -1.60
N ILE A 170 4.07 -26.43 -1.25
CA ILE A 170 4.07 -27.88 -1.53
C ILE A 170 2.91 -28.57 -0.80
N ASN A 171 2.70 -28.23 0.48
CA ASN A 171 1.71 -28.91 1.32
C ASN A 171 0.26 -28.49 1.02
N ARG A 172 0.06 -27.31 0.43
CA ARG A 172 -1.28 -26.69 0.26
C ARG A 172 -1.68 -26.48 -1.20
N THR A 173 -0.89 -26.99 -2.13
CA THR A 173 -1.22 -27.02 -3.57
C THR A 173 -1.29 -28.48 -4.01
N PRO A 174 -2.38 -28.93 -4.65
CA PRO A 174 -2.47 -30.28 -5.17
C PRO A 174 -1.29 -30.63 -6.10
N SER A 175 -0.64 -31.76 -5.87
CA SER A 175 0.61 -32.14 -6.55
C SER A 175 0.47 -32.24 -8.08
N HIS A 176 -0.71 -32.56 -8.59
CA HIS A 176 -0.97 -32.64 -10.03
C HIS A 176 -1.12 -31.25 -10.67
N LEU A 177 -1.36 -30.19 -9.89
CA LEU A 177 -1.44 -28.80 -10.36
C LEU A 177 -0.08 -28.10 -10.26
N LEU A 178 0.72 -28.40 -9.23
CA LEU A 178 2.01 -27.74 -9.00
C LEU A 178 3.10 -28.35 -9.88
N LYS A 179 3.48 -27.67 -10.93
CA LYS A 179 4.50 -28.13 -11.87
C LYS A 179 5.92 -27.85 -11.39
N GLU A 180 6.15 -26.68 -10.80
CA GLU A 180 7.47 -26.23 -10.36
C GLU A 180 7.39 -25.04 -9.42
N ILE A 181 8.44 -24.85 -8.61
CA ILE A 181 8.71 -23.66 -7.82
C ILE A 181 10.06 -23.09 -8.27
N ILE A 182 10.09 -21.85 -8.70
CA ILE A 182 11.27 -21.15 -9.22
C ILE A 182 11.68 -20.07 -8.22
N LEU A 183 12.84 -20.26 -7.61
CA LEU A 183 13.46 -19.30 -6.71
C LEU A 183 14.27 -18.30 -7.53
N VAL A 184 14.02 -17.00 -7.38
CA VAL A 184 14.78 -15.95 -8.06
C VAL A 184 15.50 -15.11 -7.02
N ASP A 185 16.80 -15.25 -6.94
CA ASP A 185 17.70 -14.53 -6.03
C ASP A 185 18.26 -13.30 -6.74
N ASP A 186 17.80 -12.11 -6.34
CA ASP A 186 18.26 -10.83 -6.89
C ASP A 186 19.54 -10.35 -6.20
N TYR A 187 20.61 -11.17 -6.28
CA TYR A 187 21.94 -10.85 -5.78
C TYR A 187 22.03 -10.78 -4.26
N SER A 188 21.57 -11.82 -3.55
CA SER A 188 21.72 -11.91 -2.09
C SER A 188 23.19 -12.07 -1.68
N SER A 189 23.57 -11.35 -0.61
CA SER A 189 24.88 -11.44 0.04
C SER A 189 24.92 -12.41 1.22
N ASN A 190 23.76 -12.83 1.75
CA ASN A 190 23.64 -13.77 2.87
C ASN A 190 24.19 -15.15 2.51
N ASP A 191 25.12 -15.67 3.29
CA ASP A 191 25.70 -17.00 3.06
C ASP A 191 24.72 -18.14 3.27
N ASP A 192 23.73 -17.99 4.16
CA ASP A 192 22.65 -18.96 4.37
C ASP A 192 21.82 -19.21 3.10
N LEU A 193 21.77 -18.22 2.18
CA LEU A 193 21.06 -18.33 0.91
C LEU A 193 21.90 -18.94 -0.21
N LYS A 194 23.14 -19.32 0.07
CA LYS A 194 24.05 -20.03 -0.86
C LYS A 194 24.01 -21.52 -0.60
N GLY A 195 25.06 -22.10 -0.07
CA GLY A 195 25.18 -23.53 0.19
C GLY A 195 24.05 -24.14 1.03
N PRO A 196 23.62 -23.56 2.16
CA PRO A 196 22.49 -24.07 2.95
C PRO A 196 21.19 -24.14 2.16
N LEU A 197 20.80 -23.08 1.43
CA LEU A 197 19.60 -23.10 0.60
C LEU A 197 19.70 -24.15 -0.51
N GLU A 198 20.87 -24.27 -1.16
CA GLU A 198 21.09 -25.29 -2.20
C GLU A 198 20.99 -26.73 -1.66
N ALA A 199 21.46 -26.96 -0.43
CA ALA A 199 21.30 -28.26 0.22
C ALA A 199 19.82 -28.60 0.45
N HIS A 200 19.01 -27.64 0.87
CA HIS A 200 17.56 -27.82 1.01
C HIS A 200 16.89 -28.06 -0.34
N ILE A 201 17.22 -27.31 -1.39
CA ILE A 201 16.69 -27.51 -2.75
C ILE A 201 17.01 -28.94 -3.23
N LYS A 202 18.24 -29.41 -3.02
CA LYS A 202 18.64 -30.78 -3.35
C LYS A 202 17.83 -31.83 -2.59
N SER A 203 17.58 -31.60 -1.29
CA SER A 203 16.76 -32.49 -0.46
C SER A 203 15.31 -32.56 -0.95
N TYR A 204 14.69 -31.43 -1.26
CA TYR A 204 13.33 -31.39 -1.83
C TYR A 204 13.28 -32.10 -3.19
N ASN A 205 14.24 -31.85 -4.07
CA ASN A 205 14.29 -32.47 -5.38
C ASN A 205 14.59 -33.98 -5.35
N ALA A 206 15.15 -34.49 -4.27
CA ALA A 206 15.29 -35.94 -4.06
C ALA A 206 13.93 -36.63 -3.81
N GLN A 207 12.96 -35.89 -3.27
CA GLN A 207 11.58 -36.38 -3.00
C GLN A 207 10.63 -36.04 -4.15
N HIS A 208 10.85 -34.90 -4.82
CA HIS A 208 10.00 -34.35 -5.88
C HIS A 208 10.89 -33.92 -7.05
N VAL A 209 11.21 -34.85 -7.95
CA VAL A 209 12.20 -34.67 -9.03
C VAL A 209 11.95 -33.40 -9.85
N GLY A 210 12.90 -32.44 -9.80
CA GLY A 210 12.87 -31.22 -10.60
C GLY A 210 11.83 -30.17 -10.17
N LEU A 211 11.21 -30.33 -9.00
CA LEU A 211 10.20 -29.38 -8.51
C LEU A 211 10.79 -28.00 -8.22
N LEU A 212 11.95 -27.94 -7.57
CA LEU A 212 12.60 -26.66 -7.20
C LEU A 212 13.70 -26.30 -8.19
N LYS A 213 13.66 -25.07 -8.67
CA LYS A 213 14.70 -24.44 -9.51
C LYS A 213 15.18 -23.16 -8.86
N ILE A 214 16.43 -22.77 -9.09
CA ILE A 214 16.98 -21.50 -8.62
C ILE A 214 17.65 -20.74 -9.76
N ILE A 215 17.40 -19.44 -9.82
CA ILE A 215 18.03 -18.46 -10.70
C ILE A 215 18.72 -17.43 -9.80
N ARG A 216 19.98 -17.13 -10.09
CA ARG A 216 20.76 -16.13 -9.36
C ARG A 216 21.21 -15.02 -10.30
N HIS A 217 20.82 -13.79 -10.00
CA HIS A 217 21.35 -12.64 -10.70
C HIS A 217 22.81 -12.37 -10.32
N GLN A 218 23.63 -11.93 -11.27
CA GLN A 218 25.03 -11.61 -11.05
C GLN A 218 25.25 -10.21 -10.45
N LYS A 219 24.22 -9.39 -10.45
CA LYS A 219 24.12 -8.07 -9.82
C LYS A 219 22.68 -7.83 -9.42
N ARG A 220 22.43 -6.84 -8.59
CA ARG A 220 21.07 -6.43 -8.22
C ARG A 220 20.38 -5.80 -9.43
N GLU A 221 19.40 -6.49 -9.98
CA GLU A 221 18.62 -6.05 -11.14
C GLU A 221 17.30 -5.35 -10.74
N GLY A 222 16.79 -5.64 -9.55
CA GLY A 222 15.54 -5.12 -9.01
C GLY A 222 14.34 -6.02 -9.22
N LEU A 223 13.25 -5.65 -8.53
CA LEU A 223 12.04 -6.46 -8.40
C LEU A 223 11.43 -6.83 -9.75
N THR A 224 11.31 -5.86 -10.65
CA THR A 224 10.71 -6.08 -11.99
C THR A 224 11.51 -7.09 -12.81
N GLN A 225 12.83 -6.98 -12.84
CA GLN A 225 13.68 -7.91 -13.58
C GLN A 225 13.67 -9.31 -12.97
N ALA A 226 13.63 -9.42 -11.63
CA ALA A 226 13.51 -10.70 -10.96
C ALA A 226 12.19 -11.40 -11.32
N ARG A 227 11.07 -10.67 -11.37
CA ARG A 227 9.77 -11.19 -11.85
C ARG A 227 9.82 -11.65 -13.30
N ILE A 228 10.45 -10.87 -14.18
CA ILE A 228 10.66 -11.24 -15.60
C ILE A 228 11.50 -12.51 -15.72
N SER A 229 12.58 -12.65 -14.96
CA SER A 229 13.44 -13.83 -14.95
C SER A 229 12.68 -15.09 -14.52
N GLY A 230 11.85 -14.98 -13.49
CA GLY A 230 10.97 -16.05 -13.03
C GLY A 230 9.93 -16.44 -14.07
N TRP A 231 9.26 -15.47 -14.70
CA TRP A 231 8.31 -15.73 -15.78
C TRP A 231 8.97 -16.43 -16.98
N LYS A 232 10.16 -15.98 -17.38
CA LYS A 232 10.90 -16.62 -18.50
C LYS A 232 11.22 -18.07 -18.23
N ALA A 233 11.54 -18.43 -16.99
CA ALA A 233 11.90 -19.78 -16.59
C ALA A 233 10.67 -20.68 -16.33
N SER A 234 9.49 -20.09 -16.17
CA SER A 234 8.24 -20.84 -15.91
C SER A 234 7.78 -21.59 -17.15
N THR A 235 7.18 -22.78 -16.96
CA THR A 235 6.77 -23.68 -18.03
C THR A 235 5.34 -24.18 -17.92
N ALA A 236 4.63 -23.85 -16.84
CA ALA A 236 3.22 -24.21 -16.65
C ALA A 236 2.29 -23.27 -17.42
N ASP A 237 1.00 -23.61 -17.48
CA ASP A 237 -0.05 -22.82 -18.13
C ASP A 237 -0.27 -21.48 -17.41
N VAL A 238 -0.19 -21.52 -16.08
CA VAL A 238 -0.38 -20.38 -15.18
C VAL A 238 0.89 -20.11 -14.40
N VAL A 239 1.22 -18.84 -14.19
CA VAL A 239 2.34 -18.40 -13.37
C VAL A 239 1.83 -17.57 -12.20
N ALA A 240 2.21 -17.97 -10.98
CA ALA A 240 2.06 -17.19 -9.76
C ALA A 240 3.42 -16.54 -9.43
N ILE A 241 3.48 -15.22 -9.41
CA ILE A 241 4.68 -14.47 -9.03
C ILE A 241 4.46 -13.89 -7.64
N LEU A 242 5.19 -14.43 -6.67
CA LEU A 242 4.99 -14.20 -5.24
C LEU A 242 6.28 -13.65 -4.60
N ASP A 243 6.13 -12.94 -3.50
CA ASP A 243 7.26 -12.65 -2.61
C ASP A 243 7.67 -13.92 -1.86
N ALA A 244 8.93 -14.03 -1.45
CA ALA A 244 9.42 -15.21 -0.74
C ALA A 244 9.12 -15.20 0.76
N HIS A 245 8.47 -14.16 1.29
CA HIS A 245 8.07 -14.03 2.69
C HIS A 245 6.55 -14.15 2.88
N ILE A 246 6.01 -15.25 2.34
CA ILE A 246 4.59 -15.59 2.39
C ILE A 246 4.36 -17.01 2.95
N GLU A 247 3.13 -17.26 3.35
CA GLU A 247 2.60 -18.61 3.59
C GLU A 247 1.23 -18.69 2.91
N VAL A 248 1.08 -19.60 1.93
CA VAL A 248 -0.22 -19.77 1.26
C VAL A 248 -1.21 -20.47 2.21
N ASN A 249 -2.49 -20.14 2.12
CA ASN A 249 -3.55 -20.83 2.90
C ASN A 249 -4.06 -22.09 2.15
N VAL A 250 -4.92 -22.87 2.78
CA VAL A 250 -5.51 -24.05 2.15
C VAL A 250 -6.32 -23.65 0.91
N ALA A 251 -6.27 -24.47 -0.13
CA ALA A 251 -6.97 -24.24 -1.40
C ALA A 251 -6.80 -22.81 -1.95
N TRP A 252 -5.61 -22.25 -1.85
CA TRP A 252 -5.32 -20.91 -2.35
C TRP A 252 -5.28 -20.85 -3.89
N ALA A 253 -4.81 -21.92 -4.53
CA ALA A 253 -4.55 -21.99 -5.96
C ALA A 253 -5.79 -22.34 -6.78
N GLU A 254 -6.63 -23.26 -6.29
CA GLU A 254 -7.73 -23.84 -7.04
C GLU A 254 -8.76 -22.81 -7.52
N PRO A 255 -9.23 -21.83 -6.71
CA PRO A 255 -10.15 -20.80 -7.19
C PRO A 255 -9.51 -19.90 -8.26
N ILE A 256 -8.19 -19.62 -8.13
CA ILE A 256 -7.47 -18.84 -9.11
C ILE A 256 -7.38 -19.58 -10.44
N LEU A 257 -6.99 -20.85 -10.42
CA LEU A 257 -6.85 -21.67 -11.61
C LEU A 257 -8.20 -21.88 -12.32
N SER A 258 -9.28 -22.04 -11.54
CA SER A 258 -10.65 -22.10 -12.09
C SER A 258 -11.01 -20.80 -12.80
N ARG A 259 -10.76 -19.67 -12.17
CA ARG A 259 -11.08 -18.35 -12.74
C ARG A 259 -10.28 -18.04 -14.01
N ILE A 260 -8.99 -18.39 -14.05
CA ILE A 260 -8.14 -18.24 -15.23
C ILE A 260 -8.55 -19.20 -16.36
N LYS A 261 -9.03 -20.40 -16.03
CA LYS A 261 -9.59 -21.35 -17.00
C LYS A 261 -10.85 -20.78 -17.67
N GLU A 262 -11.68 -20.07 -16.94
CA GLU A 262 -12.87 -19.40 -17.48
C GLU A 262 -12.52 -18.20 -18.39
N ASP A 263 -11.52 -17.41 -17.97
CA ASP A 263 -11.06 -16.22 -18.69
C ASP A 263 -9.54 -16.06 -18.55
N ARG A 264 -8.80 -16.47 -19.58
CA ARG A 264 -7.33 -16.38 -19.58
C ARG A 264 -6.77 -14.96 -19.55
N THR A 265 -7.61 -13.95 -19.78
CA THR A 265 -7.21 -12.55 -19.82
C THR A 265 -7.27 -11.86 -18.45
N VAL A 266 -7.68 -12.60 -17.42
CA VAL A 266 -7.71 -12.11 -16.05
C VAL A 266 -6.36 -12.29 -15.37
N ILE A 267 -5.89 -11.22 -14.72
CA ILE A 267 -4.78 -11.25 -13.76
C ILE A 267 -5.38 -11.21 -12.37
N ILE A 268 -4.97 -12.13 -11.51
CA ILE A 268 -5.58 -12.31 -10.20
C ILE A 268 -4.62 -11.91 -9.09
N SER A 269 -5.15 -11.13 -8.14
CA SER A 269 -4.57 -10.89 -6.82
C SER A 269 -5.29 -11.78 -5.80
N PRO A 270 -4.61 -12.62 -5.03
CA PRO A 270 -5.20 -13.20 -3.82
C PRO A 270 -5.38 -12.13 -2.76
N VAL A 271 -6.24 -12.36 -1.78
CA VAL A 271 -6.33 -11.49 -0.61
C VAL A 271 -5.13 -11.75 0.31
N PHE A 272 -4.46 -10.68 0.74
CA PHE A 272 -3.38 -10.78 1.71
C PHE A 272 -3.93 -10.78 3.12
N ASP A 273 -3.58 -11.82 3.88
CA ASP A 273 -3.64 -11.76 5.34
C ASP A 273 -2.27 -11.33 5.87
N ASN A 274 -2.21 -10.69 7.02
CA ASN A 274 -0.96 -10.20 7.57
C ASN A 274 -0.35 -11.17 8.58
N ILE A 275 0.95 -11.46 8.44
CA ILE A 275 1.75 -12.09 9.51
C ILE A 275 2.52 -10.98 10.19
N ARG A 276 2.29 -10.79 11.50
CA ARG A 276 2.99 -9.75 12.26
C ARG A 276 4.49 -10.01 12.32
N PHE A 277 5.27 -8.96 12.21
CA PHE A 277 6.73 -9.03 12.19
C PHE A 277 7.35 -9.46 13.52
N ASP A 278 6.67 -9.26 14.66
CA ASP A 278 7.21 -9.47 16.00
C ASP A 278 6.93 -10.87 16.57
N ASP A 279 5.72 -11.41 16.43
CA ASP A 279 5.30 -12.67 17.02
C ASP A 279 4.76 -13.71 16.03
N PHE A 280 4.74 -13.40 14.74
CA PHE A 280 4.24 -14.26 13.66
C PHE A 280 2.76 -14.64 13.77
N GLU A 281 1.97 -13.90 14.54
CA GLU A 281 0.51 -14.09 14.56
C GLU A 281 -0.10 -13.71 13.22
N LEU A 282 -1.04 -14.56 12.75
CA LEU A 282 -1.80 -14.29 11.53
C LEU A 282 -3.00 -13.40 11.85
N LEU A 283 -3.06 -12.25 11.19
CA LEU A 283 -4.18 -11.32 11.20
C LEU A 283 -4.94 -11.40 9.88
N GLN A 284 -6.23 -11.69 9.97
CA GLN A 284 -7.11 -11.68 8.81
C GLN A 284 -7.34 -10.25 8.32
N TYR A 285 -7.10 -10.00 7.04
CA TYR A 285 -7.44 -8.73 6.40
C TYR A 285 -8.82 -8.79 5.74
N ALA A 286 -9.47 -7.63 5.71
CA ALA A 286 -10.69 -7.44 4.93
C ALA A 286 -10.40 -7.56 3.42
N VAL A 287 -11.41 -7.99 2.67
CA VAL A 287 -11.35 -7.96 1.20
C VAL A 287 -11.41 -6.51 0.75
N ALA A 288 -10.53 -6.11 -0.15
CA ALA A 288 -10.47 -4.77 -0.73
C ALA A 288 -10.08 -4.86 -2.21
N ALA A 289 -10.34 -3.81 -2.97
CA ALA A 289 -9.73 -3.63 -4.27
C ALA A 289 -8.36 -2.95 -4.12
N ASP A 290 -7.48 -3.11 -5.10
CA ASP A 290 -6.15 -2.51 -5.14
C ASP A 290 -6.20 -1.27 -6.03
N GLY A 291 -6.03 -0.09 -5.45
CA GLY A 291 -5.94 1.19 -6.13
C GLY A 291 -4.54 1.80 -6.07
N PHE A 292 -4.45 3.05 -6.45
CA PHE A 292 -3.22 3.84 -6.36
C PHE A 292 -3.53 5.34 -6.34
N ASP A 293 -2.61 6.13 -5.81
CA ASP A 293 -2.65 7.59 -5.85
C ASP A 293 -1.86 8.16 -7.05
N TRP A 294 -1.89 9.48 -7.22
CA TRP A 294 -1.17 10.15 -8.32
C TRP A 294 0.37 10.11 -8.18
N ALA A 295 0.90 9.78 -7.02
CA ALA A 295 2.32 9.46 -6.86
C ALA A 295 2.64 8.00 -7.22
N LEU A 296 1.64 7.23 -7.64
CA LEU A 296 1.67 5.80 -7.99
C LEU A 296 2.04 4.90 -6.81
N TRP A 297 1.68 5.31 -5.58
CA TRP A 297 1.68 4.43 -4.43
C TRP A 297 0.41 3.58 -4.42
N CYS A 298 0.59 2.28 -4.25
CA CYS A 298 -0.55 1.37 -4.09
C CYS A 298 -1.27 1.64 -2.77
N LEU A 299 -2.59 1.55 -2.80
CA LEU A 299 -3.48 1.69 -1.64
C LEU A 299 -4.66 0.73 -1.76
N TYR A 300 -5.30 0.42 -0.64
CA TYR A 300 -6.54 -0.34 -0.64
C TYR A 300 -7.73 0.58 -0.90
N GLU A 301 -8.58 0.18 -1.82
CA GLU A 301 -9.83 0.87 -2.16
C GLU A 301 -11.03 0.14 -1.52
N PRO A 302 -12.05 0.88 -1.12
CA PRO A 302 -13.32 0.29 -0.74
C PRO A 302 -13.88 -0.58 -1.86
N LEU A 303 -14.61 -1.62 -1.48
CA LEU A 303 -15.29 -2.49 -2.45
C LEU A 303 -16.33 -1.68 -3.25
N PRO A 304 -16.46 -1.92 -4.56
CA PRO A 304 -17.46 -1.23 -5.39
C PRO A 304 -18.89 -1.52 -4.92
N ALA A 305 -19.78 -0.53 -5.02
CA ALA A 305 -21.19 -0.69 -4.63
C ALA A 305 -21.88 -1.85 -5.37
N GLU A 306 -21.51 -2.08 -6.63
CA GLU A 306 -22.00 -3.17 -7.46
C GLU A 306 -21.62 -4.53 -6.88
N TRP A 307 -20.46 -4.65 -6.25
CA TRP A 307 -20.03 -5.89 -5.60
C TRP A 307 -20.93 -6.23 -4.39
N TYR A 308 -21.26 -5.23 -3.56
CA TYR A 308 -22.19 -5.44 -2.46
C TYR A 308 -23.60 -5.85 -2.93
N ALA A 309 -24.02 -5.35 -4.10
CA ALA A 309 -25.31 -5.70 -4.69
C ALA A 309 -25.41 -7.18 -5.08
N LEU A 310 -24.30 -7.87 -5.32
CA LEU A 310 -24.26 -9.31 -5.60
C LEU A 310 -24.68 -10.16 -4.40
N LYS A 311 -24.53 -9.66 -3.17
CA LYS A 311 -24.78 -10.40 -1.91
C LYS A 311 -24.00 -11.72 -1.81
N ASP A 312 -22.88 -11.79 -2.52
CA ASP A 312 -21.98 -12.93 -2.59
C ASP A 312 -20.56 -12.47 -2.21
N GLU A 313 -20.15 -12.75 -0.98
CA GLU A 313 -18.83 -12.41 -0.46
C GLU A 313 -17.68 -13.22 -1.06
N THR A 314 -17.99 -14.21 -1.89
CA THR A 314 -17.02 -15.03 -2.62
C THR A 314 -16.80 -14.56 -4.05
N ALA A 315 -17.63 -13.64 -4.54
CA ALA A 315 -17.55 -13.10 -5.89
C ALA A 315 -16.21 -12.36 -6.12
N PRO A 316 -15.60 -12.47 -7.31
CA PRO A 316 -14.40 -11.71 -7.67
C PRO A 316 -14.62 -10.22 -7.53
N VAL A 317 -13.64 -9.52 -6.99
CA VAL A 317 -13.64 -8.06 -6.87
C VAL A 317 -12.85 -7.47 -8.04
N ARG A 318 -13.51 -6.65 -8.83
CA ARG A 318 -12.86 -5.89 -9.89
C ARG A 318 -11.89 -4.88 -9.27
N SER A 319 -10.62 -4.90 -9.70
CA SER A 319 -9.56 -4.08 -9.11
C SER A 319 -8.87 -3.19 -10.15
N PRO A 320 -8.69 -1.90 -9.88
CA PRO A 320 -7.96 -0.99 -10.76
C PRO A 320 -6.51 -1.40 -11.01
N SER A 321 -5.83 -1.87 -9.97
CA SER A 321 -4.43 -2.24 -9.98
C SER A 321 -4.20 -3.55 -9.23
N ILE A 322 -2.95 -3.85 -8.88
CA ILE A 322 -2.54 -5.03 -8.13
C ILE A 322 -1.52 -4.63 -7.06
N MET A 323 -1.57 -5.25 -5.89
CA MET A 323 -0.74 -4.82 -4.76
C MET A 323 0.72 -5.33 -4.83
N GLY A 324 0.98 -6.48 -5.43
CA GLY A 324 2.35 -7.00 -5.49
C GLY A 324 2.45 -8.44 -5.98
N ILE A 325 1.64 -9.30 -5.44
CA ILE A 325 1.51 -10.71 -5.86
C ILE A 325 0.53 -10.79 -7.02
N LEU A 326 0.90 -11.54 -8.05
CA LEU A 326 0.06 -11.73 -9.22
C LEU A 326 0.03 -13.19 -9.66
N VAL A 327 -1.13 -13.62 -10.15
CA VAL A 327 -1.29 -14.92 -10.82
C VAL A 327 -1.99 -14.69 -12.15
N ALA A 328 -1.41 -15.20 -13.23
CA ALA A 328 -1.92 -14.99 -14.58
C ALA A 328 -1.66 -16.19 -15.49
N HIS A 329 -2.46 -16.31 -16.55
CA HIS A 329 -2.12 -17.21 -17.65
C HIS A 329 -0.79 -16.77 -18.24
N ARG A 330 0.18 -17.70 -18.30
CA ARG A 330 1.57 -17.39 -18.64
C ARG A 330 1.73 -16.75 -20.02
N GLU A 331 1.04 -17.29 -21.03
CA GLU A 331 1.09 -16.75 -22.39
C GLU A 331 0.42 -15.38 -22.46
N PHE A 332 -0.76 -15.20 -21.84
CA PHE A 332 -1.42 -13.90 -21.84
C PHE A 332 -0.54 -12.80 -21.19
N LEU A 333 0.10 -13.11 -20.07
CA LEU A 333 1.05 -12.17 -19.46
C LEU A 333 2.21 -11.82 -20.41
N GLY A 334 2.66 -12.80 -21.23
CA GLY A 334 3.64 -12.59 -22.29
C GLY A 334 3.11 -11.73 -23.44
N GLU A 335 1.90 -11.99 -23.92
CA GLU A 335 1.23 -11.25 -25.00
C GLU A 335 1.11 -9.75 -24.69
N ILE A 336 0.77 -9.42 -23.44
CA ILE A 336 0.70 -8.02 -22.99
C ILE A 336 2.07 -7.45 -22.59
N GLY A 337 3.18 -8.20 -22.72
CA GLY A 337 4.57 -7.75 -22.54
C GLY A 337 5.15 -7.90 -21.14
N VAL A 338 4.71 -8.89 -20.39
CA VAL A 338 5.17 -9.30 -19.04
C VAL A 338 5.18 -8.15 -18.05
N LEU A 339 6.32 -7.50 -17.85
CA LEU A 339 6.53 -6.30 -17.05
C LEU A 339 7.47 -5.34 -17.80
N ASP A 340 7.56 -4.09 -17.36
CA ASP A 340 8.45 -3.12 -17.97
C ASP A 340 9.90 -3.29 -17.47
N GLY A 341 10.70 -4.00 -18.27
CA GLY A 341 12.11 -4.26 -17.98
C GLY A 341 13.01 -3.02 -17.90
N GLY A 342 12.51 -1.84 -18.24
CA GLY A 342 13.22 -0.57 -18.09
C GLY A 342 13.07 0.05 -16.70
N MET A 343 12.26 -0.54 -15.81
CA MET A 343 12.14 -0.11 -14.42
C MET A 343 13.33 -0.55 -13.59
N HIS A 344 13.73 0.29 -12.64
CA HIS A 344 14.87 0.07 -11.77
C HIS A 344 14.42 -0.23 -10.34
N ILE A 345 15.11 -1.14 -9.69
CA ILE A 345 15.04 -1.49 -8.28
C ILE A 345 13.62 -1.77 -7.78
N TYR A 346 12.79 -0.74 -7.56
CA TYR A 346 11.49 -0.87 -6.91
C TYR A 346 10.54 0.28 -7.25
N GLY A 347 9.23 -0.02 -7.31
CA GLY A 347 8.13 0.95 -7.36
C GLY A 347 7.57 1.17 -8.77
N GLY A 348 6.25 1.37 -8.85
CA GLY A 348 5.51 1.68 -10.06
C GLY A 348 5.14 0.49 -10.94
N GLU A 349 5.76 -0.68 -10.74
CA GLU A 349 5.55 -1.88 -11.58
C GLU A 349 4.12 -2.44 -11.44
N ASN A 350 3.53 -2.34 -10.26
CA ASN A 350 2.17 -2.81 -9.98
C ASN A 350 1.14 -1.95 -10.71
N VAL A 351 1.31 -0.62 -10.65
CA VAL A 351 0.45 0.33 -11.35
C VAL A 351 0.63 0.20 -12.86
N GLU A 352 1.87 0.07 -13.35
CA GLU A 352 2.16 -0.18 -14.78
C GLU A 352 1.41 -1.40 -15.29
N LEU A 353 1.51 -2.52 -14.57
CA LEU A 353 0.80 -3.73 -14.93
C LEU A 353 -0.72 -3.54 -14.90
N GLY A 354 -1.25 -2.83 -13.90
CA GLY A 354 -2.67 -2.51 -13.78
C GLY A 354 -3.18 -1.73 -14.99
N LEU A 355 -2.53 -0.63 -15.31
CA LEU A 355 -2.89 0.21 -16.46
C LEU A 355 -2.83 -0.59 -17.77
N ARG A 356 -1.74 -1.30 -17.99
CA ARG A 356 -1.53 -2.07 -19.20
C ARG A 356 -2.53 -3.22 -19.35
N ALA A 357 -2.77 -3.99 -18.30
CA ALA A 357 -3.76 -5.06 -18.34
C ALA A 357 -5.12 -4.53 -18.79
N TRP A 358 -5.64 -3.48 -18.12
CA TRP A 358 -6.95 -2.92 -18.43
C TRP A 358 -7.01 -2.23 -19.80
N GLN A 359 -6.02 -1.42 -20.14
CA GLN A 359 -6.03 -0.69 -21.41
C GLN A 359 -5.86 -1.63 -22.61
N CYS A 360 -5.17 -2.75 -22.45
CA CYS A 360 -4.82 -3.67 -23.55
C CYS A 360 -5.70 -4.93 -23.60
N GLY A 361 -6.87 -4.91 -22.97
CA GLY A 361 -7.90 -5.93 -23.15
C GLY A 361 -7.95 -7.03 -22.09
N GLY A 362 -7.13 -6.93 -21.05
CA GLY A 362 -7.22 -7.80 -19.86
C GLY A 362 -8.11 -7.22 -18.76
N LYS A 363 -8.05 -7.87 -17.59
CA LYS A 363 -8.76 -7.48 -16.36
C LYS A 363 -7.89 -7.79 -15.15
N ILE A 364 -8.13 -7.09 -14.04
CA ILE A 364 -7.57 -7.44 -12.73
C ILE A 364 -8.72 -7.70 -11.77
N GLU A 365 -8.61 -8.81 -11.04
CA GLU A 365 -9.59 -9.21 -10.04
C GLU A 365 -8.89 -9.65 -8.74
N VAL A 366 -9.44 -9.25 -7.60
CA VAL A 366 -9.08 -9.80 -6.29
C VAL A 366 -10.06 -10.94 -5.99
N LEU A 367 -9.54 -12.13 -5.64
CA LEU A 367 -10.36 -13.29 -5.31
C LEU A 367 -10.47 -13.49 -3.79
N PRO A 368 -11.66 -13.26 -3.18
CA PRO A 368 -11.86 -13.42 -1.73
C PRO A 368 -11.56 -14.83 -1.21
N CYS A 369 -11.76 -15.84 -2.08
CA CYS A 369 -11.57 -17.25 -1.73
C CYS A 369 -10.13 -17.73 -1.75
N SER A 370 -9.22 -16.97 -2.36
CA SER A 370 -7.78 -17.23 -2.35
C SER A 370 -7.09 -16.33 -1.34
N ARG A 371 -6.42 -16.94 -0.36
CA ARG A 371 -5.77 -16.21 0.71
C ARG A 371 -4.30 -16.59 0.84
N ILE A 372 -3.46 -15.57 0.95
CA ILE A 372 -2.01 -15.73 1.18
C ILE A 372 -1.64 -14.85 2.36
N ALA A 373 -1.01 -15.46 3.36
CA ALA A 373 -0.47 -14.73 4.49
C ALA A 373 0.89 -14.12 4.11
N HIS A 374 1.03 -12.81 4.25
CA HIS A 374 2.21 -12.04 3.90
C HIS A 374 2.87 -11.47 5.14
N LEU A 375 4.18 -11.72 5.32
CA LEU A 375 4.93 -11.24 6.47
C LEU A 375 5.22 -9.75 6.35
N GLU A 376 4.72 -8.96 7.28
CA GLU A 376 5.05 -7.54 7.37
C GLU A 376 6.48 -7.29 7.85
N ARG A 377 6.99 -6.11 7.56
CA ARG A 377 8.30 -5.65 8.04
C ARG A 377 8.15 -4.35 8.83
N ALA A 378 8.77 -4.27 10.00
CA ALA A 378 8.85 -3.03 10.77
C ALA A 378 9.68 -1.96 10.05
N HIS A 379 10.68 -2.39 9.28
CA HIS A 379 11.53 -1.54 8.44
C HIS A 379 12.12 -2.36 7.28
N LYS A 380 12.54 -1.68 6.22
CA LYS A 380 13.13 -2.30 5.02
C LYS A 380 14.64 -2.06 5.01
N PRO A 381 15.47 -2.94 5.60
CA PRO A 381 16.90 -2.69 5.82
C PRO A 381 17.72 -2.64 4.53
N TYR A 382 17.19 -3.14 3.43
CA TYR A 382 17.86 -3.20 2.12
C TYR A 382 17.54 -2.00 1.20
N LEU A 383 16.79 -1.02 1.70
CA LEU A 383 16.30 0.10 0.91
C LEU A 383 16.51 1.44 1.64
N PRO A 384 17.75 1.90 1.78
CA PRO A 384 18.03 3.14 2.50
C PRO A 384 17.42 4.38 1.81
N ASP A 385 17.37 4.42 0.48
CA ASP A 385 16.73 5.50 -0.29
C ASP A 385 16.15 4.97 -1.62
N LEU A 386 14.83 4.90 -1.68
CA LEU A 386 14.09 4.51 -2.89
C LEU A 386 13.63 5.70 -3.72
N SER A 387 13.74 6.92 -3.22
CA SER A 387 13.10 8.09 -3.81
C SER A 387 13.45 8.28 -5.29
N ILE A 388 14.71 8.05 -5.65
CA ILE A 388 15.20 8.19 -7.03
C ILE A 388 14.56 7.13 -7.93
N SER A 389 14.59 5.86 -7.53
CA SER A 389 14.05 4.75 -8.33
C SER A 389 12.54 4.85 -8.49
N VAL A 390 11.82 5.17 -7.42
CA VAL A 390 10.36 5.28 -7.44
C VAL A 390 9.90 6.44 -8.33
N ARG A 391 10.52 7.62 -8.21
CA ARG A 391 10.23 8.78 -9.07
C ARG A 391 10.53 8.48 -10.53
N ARG A 392 11.68 7.90 -10.82
CA ARG A 392 12.07 7.48 -12.17
C ARG A 392 11.05 6.52 -12.79
N ASN A 393 10.67 5.49 -12.05
CA ASN A 393 9.69 4.51 -12.52
C ASN A 393 8.30 5.13 -12.68
N ALA A 394 7.88 6.03 -11.76
CA ALA A 394 6.60 6.74 -11.85
C ALA A 394 6.50 7.59 -13.13
N LEU A 395 7.57 8.35 -13.47
CA LEU A 395 7.60 9.10 -14.72
C LEU A 395 7.55 8.19 -15.95
N ARG A 396 8.20 7.04 -15.89
CA ARG A 396 8.17 6.04 -16.95
C ARG A 396 6.75 5.52 -17.20
N VAL A 397 6.00 5.22 -16.13
CA VAL A 397 4.58 4.83 -16.22
C VAL A 397 3.74 5.95 -16.82
N ALA A 398 3.90 7.17 -16.30
CA ALA A 398 3.15 8.34 -16.74
C ALA A 398 3.33 8.61 -18.23
N GLU A 399 4.57 8.61 -18.73
CA GLU A 399 4.93 8.89 -20.11
C GLU A 399 4.48 7.82 -21.11
N VAL A 400 4.26 6.58 -20.67
CA VAL A 400 3.81 5.49 -21.52
C VAL A 400 2.29 5.33 -21.50
N TRP A 401 1.66 5.41 -20.30
CA TRP A 401 0.30 4.89 -20.11
C TRP A 401 -0.75 5.96 -19.78
N MET A 402 -0.36 7.18 -19.33
CA MET A 402 -1.30 8.13 -18.75
C MET A 402 -1.71 9.30 -19.66
N ASP A 403 -1.25 9.30 -20.90
CA ASP A 403 -1.59 10.32 -21.91
C ASP A 403 -1.42 11.75 -21.35
N ASP A 404 -2.42 12.63 -21.52
CA ASP A 404 -2.40 13.99 -20.99
C ASP A 404 -2.48 14.07 -19.47
N TYR A 405 -2.91 12.98 -18.81
CA TYR A 405 -2.97 12.90 -17.34
C TYR A 405 -1.61 12.68 -16.68
N LYS A 406 -0.55 12.41 -17.43
CA LYS A 406 0.81 12.24 -16.94
C LYS A 406 1.26 13.37 -16.01
N TYR A 407 0.77 14.58 -16.24
CA TYR A 407 1.12 15.76 -15.43
C TYR A 407 0.66 15.66 -13.98
N MET A 408 -0.39 14.91 -13.69
CA MET A 408 -0.80 14.63 -12.31
C MET A 408 0.30 13.92 -11.52
N VAL A 409 1.06 13.03 -12.17
CA VAL A 409 2.21 12.35 -11.56
C VAL A 409 3.35 13.33 -11.30
N TYR A 410 3.65 14.22 -12.26
CA TYR A 410 4.66 15.26 -12.08
C TYR A 410 4.33 16.16 -10.88
N LEU A 411 3.07 16.57 -10.79
CA LEU A 411 2.56 17.37 -9.68
C LEU A 411 2.69 16.63 -8.34
N ALA A 412 2.26 15.37 -8.26
CA ALA A 412 2.32 14.57 -7.05
C ALA A 412 3.74 14.38 -6.52
N TRP A 413 4.73 14.34 -7.42
CA TRP A 413 6.15 14.27 -7.07
C TRP A 413 6.83 15.65 -6.96
N ASN A 414 6.07 16.73 -7.08
CA ASN A 414 6.58 18.10 -7.09
C ASN A 414 7.71 18.32 -8.11
N LEU A 415 7.56 17.77 -9.31
CA LEU A 415 8.52 17.85 -10.40
C LEU A 415 8.08 18.89 -11.42
N PRO A 416 8.98 19.70 -12.01
CA PRO A 416 8.64 20.57 -13.12
C PRO A 416 8.14 19.73 -14.31
N VAL A 417 7.05 20.19 -14.94
CA VAL A 417 6.45 19.52 -16.11
C VAL A 417 7.38 19.55 -17.31
N GLU A 418 8.06 20.69 -17.50
CA GLU A 418 9.11 20.84 -18.49
C GLU A 418 10.47 20.52 -17.83
N ASN A 419 11.17 19.52 -18.35
CA ASN A 419 12.47 19.08 -17.86
C ASN A 419 12.49 18.72 -16.35
N PRO A 420 11.95 17.56 -15.96
CA PRO A 420 11.88 17.13 -14.56
C PRO A 420 13.27 16.84 -13.93
N GLY A 421 14.35 16.88 -14.72
CA GLY A 421 15.71 16.58 -14.23
C GLY A 421 15.93 15.10 -13.91
N ILE A 422 15.00 14.21 -14.30
CA ILE A 422 15.06 12.78 -14.05
C ILE A 422 15.08 12.05 -15.39
N ASP A 423 16.14 11.28 -15.62
CA ASP A 423 16.21 10.35 -16.76
C ASP A 423 15.41 9.09 -16.44
N PHE A 424 14.26 8.92 -17.08
CA PHE A 424 13.43 7.70 -16.96
C PHE A 424 13.78 6.62 -18.01
N GLY A 425 14.84 6.82 -18.80
CA GLY A 425 15.35 5.88 -19.80
C GLY A 425 14.47 5.76 -21.05
N ASP A 426 14.88 4.91 -21.97
CA ASP A 426 14.14 4.65 -23.21
C ASP A 426 12.80 3.96 -22.94
N ILE A 427 11.72 4.53 -23.46
CA ILE A 427 10.34 4.04 -23.37
C ILE A 427 9.75 3.65 -24.75
N SER A 428 10.55 3.72 -25.82
CA SER A 428 10.08 3.50 -27.19
C SER A 428 9.42 2.14 -27.35
N SER A 429 10.07 1.09 -26.85
CA SER A 429 9.56 -0.29 -26.94
C SER A 429 8.21 -0.47 -26.23
N ARG A 430 7.98 0.26 -25.12
CA ARG A 430 6.70 0.21 -24.38
C ARG A 430 5.60 0.97 -25.12
N LYS A 431 5.91 2.12 -25.73
CA LYS A 431 4.98 2.87 -26.60
C LYS A 431 4.63 2.08 -27.86
N GLU A 432 5.59 1.38 -28.45
CA GLU A 432 5.35 0.49 -29.59
C GLU A 432 4.44 -0.70 -29.20
N LEU A 433 4.69 -1.32 -28.03
CA LEU A 433 3.83 -2.37 -27.51
C LEU A 433 2.40 -1.86 -27.32
N ARG A 434 2.21 -0.71 -26.68
CA ARG A 434 0.91 -0.06 -26.49
C ARG A 434 0.18 0.15 -27.82
N LYS A 435 0.89 0.65 -28.84
CA LYS A 435 0.36 0.84 -30.18
C LYS A 435 0.01 -0.48 -30.85
N LYS A 436 0.92 -1.48 -30.79
CA LYS A 436 0.71 -2.81 -31.40
C LYS A 436 -0.53 -3.51 -30.84
N LEU A 437 -0.75 -3.41 -29.52
CA LEU A 437 -1.89 -4.02 -28.83
C LEU A 437 -3.19 -3.19 -28.98
N ASN A 438 -3.12 -2.05 -29.66
CA ASN A 438 -4.26 -1.12 -29.82
C ASN A 438 -4.93 -0.79 -28.47
N CYS A 439 -4.12 -0.47 -27.46
CA CYS A 439 -4.58 -0.25 -26.11
C CYS A 439 -5.45 1.02 -26.01
N LYS A 440 -6.44 0.99 -25.13
CA LYS A 440 -7.35 2.12 -24.85
C LYS A 440 -6.60 3.26 -24.18
N SER A 441 -7.21 4.47 -24.21
CA SER A 441 -6.65 5.67 -23.56
C SER A 441 -6.73 5.59 -22.04
N PHE A 442 -5.96 6.42 -21.38
CA PHE A 442 -6.05 6.57 -19.93
C PHE A 442 -7.37 7.23 -19.50
N ASP A 443 -7.93 8.13 -20.33
CA ASP A 443 -9.27 8.68 -20.14
C ASP A 443 -10.35 7.57 -20.07
N TRP A 444 -10.25 6.58 -20.96
CA TRP A 444 -11.11 5.40 -20.88
C TRP A 444 -10.91 4.64 -19.57
N TYR A 445 -9.65 4.48 -19.13
CA TYR A 445 -9.33 3.76 -17.88
C TYR A 445 -9.95 4.45 -16.68
N ILE A 446 -9.78 5.77 -16.53
CA ILE A 446 -10.41 6.53 -15.43
C ILE A 446 -11.93 6.33 -15.45
N LYS A 447 -12.58 6.52 -16.59
CA LYS A 447 -14.04 6.46 -16.69
C LYS A 447 -14.62 5.08 -16.45
N ASN A 448 -13.92 4.01 -16.85
CA ASN A 448 -14.47 2.66 -16.87
C ASN A 448 -13.86 1.71 -15.85
N VAL A 449 -12.69 2.02 -15.30
CA VAL A 449 -11.96 1.14 -14.38
C VAL A 449 -11.78 1.79 -13.02
N TYR A 450 -11.30 3.04 -12.97
CA TYR A 450 -10.97 3.70 -11.72
C TYR A 450 -11.55 5.13 -11.61
N PRO A 451 -12.89 5.26 -11.55
CA PRO A 451 -13.53 6.58 -11.47
C PRO A 451 -13.26 7.32 -10.16
N ASN A 452 -12.83 6.60 -9.11
CA ASN A 452 -12.46 7.20 -7.81
C ASN A 452 -11.12 7.93 -7.85
N LEU A 453 -10.28 7.73 -8.87
CA LEU A 453 -9.05 8.48 -9.04
C LEU A 453 -9.37 9.92 -9.48
N VAL A 454 -9.50 10.80 -8.49
CA VAL A 454 -9.94 12.18 -8.71
C VAL A 454 -8.91 12.96 -9.53
N VAL A 455 -9.34 13.50 -10.67
CA VAL A 455 -8.56 14.41 -11.49
C VAL A 455 -8.81 15.84 -11.03
N LEU A 456 -7.75 16.58 -10.77
CA LEU A 456 -7.86 17.99 -10.39
C LEU A 456 -7.90 18.87 -11.64
N PRO A 457 -9.01 19.58 -11.90
CA PRO A 457 -9.13 20.44 -13.07
C PRO A 457 -8.41 21.78 -12.86
N ASN A 458 -8.00 22.39 -13.97
CA ASN A 458 -7.57 23.80 -14.02
C ASN A 458 -6.47 24.19 -13.04
N ILE A 459 -5.50 23.32 -12.80
CA ILE A 459 -4.33 23.67 -11.97
C ILE A 459 -3.49 24.70 -12.72
N VAL A 460 -3.18 25.80 -12.06
CA VAL A 460 -2.39 26.92 -12.62
C VAL A 460 -1.04 27.07 -11.94
N ALA A 461 -0.91 26.55 -10.72
CA ALA A 461 0.35 26.51 -10.01
C ALA A 461 0.36 25.39 -8.96
N TYR A 462 1.54 24.89 -8.61
CA TYR A 462 1.73 23.84 -7.61
C TYR A 462 3.13 23.87 -6.98
N GLY A 463 3.31 23.13 -5.92
CA GLY A 463 4.58 22.98 -5.22
C GLY A 463 4.62 23.69 -3.88
N THR A 464 5.82 23.91 -3.37
CA THR A 464 6.01 24.61 -2.09
C THR A 464 5.61 26.06 -2.19
N MET A 465 4.98 26.57 -1.15
CA MET A 465 4.46 27.93 -1.08
C MET A 465 5.14 28.70 0.05
N LYS A 466 5.84 29.77 -0.31
CA LYS A 466 6.68 30.58 0.58
C LYS A 466 6.16 31.99 0.68
N ASN A 467 6.23 32.58 1.86
CA ASN A 467 5.94 33.99 2.05
C ASN A 467 7.20 34.83 1.88
N THR A 468 7.08 36.03 1.29
CA THR A 468 8.21 36.95 1.07
C THR A 468 8.78 37.53 2.36
N LEU A 469 8.03 37.48 3.46
CA LEU A 469 8.52 37.90 4.78
C LEU A 469 9.57 36.94 5.34
N LYS A 470 9.43 35.62 5.05
CA LYS A 470 10.31 34.56 5.56
C LYS A 470 10.39 33.41 4.55
N GLU A 471 11.45 33.37 3.75
CA GLU A 471 11.56 32.47 2.60
C GLU A 471 12.07 31.07 2.93
N ASP A 472 12.56 30.80 4.14
CA ASP A 472 13.02 29.51 4.61
C ASP A 472 11.89 28.65 5.23
N ILE A 473 10.69 29.19 5.35
CA ILE A 473 9.49 28.46 5.80
C ILE A 473 8.44 28.39 4.72
N CYS A 474 7.73 27.28 4.70
CA CYS A 474 6.68 26.94 3.73
C CYS A 474 5.35 26.69 4.43
N ILE A 475 4.24 26.87 3.71
CA ILE A 475 2.96 26.33 4.17
C ILE A 475 3.06 24.81 4.22
N ASP A 476 2.62 24.22 5.32
CA ASP A 476 2.62 22.79 5.58
C ASP A 476 1.25 22.37 6.09
N GLN A 477 0.79 21.19 5.69
CA GLN A 477 -0.47 20.61 6.14
C GLN A 477 -0.49 20.38 7.67
N GLY A 478 0.71 20.25 8.28
CA GLY A 478 0.86 19.87 9.66
C GLY A 478 0.69 18.36 9.90
N PRO A 479 0.83 17.91 11.16
CA PRO A 479 0.87 16.49 11.50
C PRO A 479 -0.49 15.79 11.40
N VAL A 480 -1.58 16.54 11.29
CA VAL A 480 -2.94 15.98 11.22
C VAL A 480 -3.66 16.52 9.99
N PRO A 481 -3.97 15.70 8.99
CA PRO A 481 -4.73 16.09 7.81
C PRO A 481 -6.09 16.71 8.19
N GLY A 482 -6.45 17.79 7.48
CA GLY A 482 -7.72 18.50 7.70
C GLY A 482 -7.69 19.56 8.80
N ASN A 483 -6.60 19.69 9.54
CA ASN A 483 -6.40 20.81 10.47
C ASN A 483 -5.94 22.08 9.72
N THR A 484 -5.91 23.21 10.46
CA THR A 484 -5.35 24.45 9.92
C THR A 484 -3.89 24.23 9.50
N PRO A 485 -3.49 24.61 8.28
CA PRO A 485 -2.11 24.57 7.85
C PRO A 485 -1.20 25.39 8.78
N ILE A 486 0.04 24.96 8.87
CA ILE A 486 1.07 25.61 9.69
C ILE A 486 2.20 26.17 8.83
N MET A 487 3.05 27.00 9.40
CA MET A 487 4.32 27.40 8.79
C MET A 487 5.44 26.50 9.34
N TYR A 488 6.19 25.86 8.47
CA TYR A 488 7.27 24.94 8.84
C TYR A 488 8.48 25.09 7.93
N VAL A 489 9.66 24.63 8.38
CA VAL A 489 10.86 24.65 7.54
C VAL A 489 10.62 23.94 6.22
N CYS A 490 11.03 24.55 5.12
CA CYS A 490 10.80 24.00 3.79
C CYS A 490 11.57 22.69 3.58
N HIS A 491 10.85 21.62 3.26
CA HIS A 491 11.42 20.29 2.98
C HIS A 491 10.93 19.67 1.67
N ALA A 492 9.96 20.31 0.99
CA ALA A 492 9.41 19.89 -0.30
C ALA A 492 8.78 18.47 -0.35
N TYR A 493 8.42 17.88 0.80
CA TYR A 493 7.65 16.64 0.85
C TYR A 493 6.15 16.89 0.69
N SER A 494 5.39 15.83 0.45
CA SER A 494 3.95 15.84 0.20
C SER A 494 3.13 16.83 1.07
N PRO A 495 3.33 16.96 2.40
CA PRO A 495 2.57 17.91 3.21
C PRO A 495 2.74 19.38 2.84
N GLN A 496 3.80 19.72 2.09
CA GLN A 496 4.09 21.09 1.63
C GLN A 496 3.78 21.33 0.15
N VAL A 497 3.30 20.31 -0.58
CA VAL A 497 2.94 20.45 -1.99
C VAL A 497 1.52 20.98 -2.10
N MET A 498 1.40 22.29 -2.32
CA MET A 498 0.13 22.98 -2.51
C MET A 498 -0.25 23.02 -3.98
N GLN A 499 -1.55 23.20 -4.26
CA GLN A 499 -2.09 23.35 -5.60
C GLN A 499 -3.10 24.50 -5.63
N THR A 500 -3.16 25.21 -6.74
CA THR A 500 -4.18 26.23 -6.95
C THR A 500 -4.80 26.11 -8.33
N SER A 501 -6.12 26.18 -8.39
CA SER A 501 -6.91 26.06 -9.61
C SER A 501 -7.50 27.39 -10.12
N ASP A 502 -7.36 28.49 -9.40
CA ASP A 502 -7.88 29.78 -9.80
C ASP A 502 -6.82 30.87 -9.67
N MET A 503 -6.59 31.59 -10.78
CA MET A 503 -5.64 32.70 -10.92
C MET A 503 -6.32 34.02 -11.23
N SER A 504 -7.62 34.17 -11.03
CA SER A 504 -8.30 35.43 -11.34
C SER A 504 -7.67 36.66 -10.67
N HIS A 505 -6.82 36.41 -9.65
CA HIS A 505 -6.04 37.44 -8.93
C HIS A 505 -4.53 37.38 -9.17
N TYR A 506 -4.07 36.53 -10.11
CA TYR A 506 -2.64 36.40 -10.48
C TYR A 506 -2.33 37.29 -11.71
N ASN A 507 -1.81 38.46 -11.50
CA ASN A 507 -1.27 39.29 -12.58
C ASN A 507 0.05 38.73 -13.09
N ASN A 508 0.07 37.75 -13.97
CA ASN A 508 1.24 37.21 -14.71
C ASN A 508 2.61 37.23 -14.00
N SER A 509 2.64 37.33 -12.69
CA SER A 509 3.83 37.31 -11.83
C SER A 509 3.86 36.04 -11.00
N PRO A 510 5.02 35.41 -10.82
CA PRO A 510 5.17 34.26 -9.91
C PRO A 510 4.93 34.62 -8.45
N GLN A 511 4.59 35.86 -8.14
CA GLN A 511 4.28 36.36 -6.80
C GLN A 511 2.82 36.74 -6.70
N ALA A 512 2.06 36.11 -5.80
CA ALA A 512 0.65 36.34 -5.58
C ALA A 512 0.34 36.97 -4.24
N PHE A 513 -0.69 37.83 -4.25
CA PHE A 513 -1.42 38.18 -3.03
C PHE A 513 -2.59 37.20 -2.90
N LEU A 514 -2.68 36.44 -1.82
CA LEU A 514 -3.86 35.62 -1.51
C LEU A 514 -4.90 36.50 -0.81
N ILE A 515 -5.83 37.07 -1.60
CA ILE A 515 -6.92 37.91 -1.10
C ILE A 515 -8.16 37.03 -0.96
N PHE A 516 -8.68 36.85 0.25
CA PHE A 516 -9.86 36.02 0.55
C PHE A 516 -11.15 36.81 0.74
N SER A 517 -11.07 38.12 0.93
CA SER A 517 -12.24 39.00 1.13
C SER A 517 -11.83 40.46 0.90
N PHE A 518 -12.79 41.36 0.77
CA PHE A 518 -12.52 42.79 0.62
C PHE A 518 -11.54 43.26 1.72
N PHE A 519 -10.25 43.42 1.35
CA PHE A 519 -9.15 43.93 2.20
C PHE A 519 -8.47 42.96 3.18
N LEU A 520 -8.75 41.66 3.18
CA LEU A 520 -8.02 40.68 4.01
C LEU A 520 -7.12 39.80 3.15
N CYS A 521 -5.86 39.68 3.54
CA CYS A 521 -4.85 38.82 2.93
C CYS A 521 -4.49 37.66 3.86
N LEU A 522 -4.19 36.51 3.27
CA LEU A 522 -3.49 35.45 3.99
C LEU A 522 -2.03 35.87 4.10
N GLU A 523 -1.55 36.05 5.31
CA GLU A 523 -0.21 36.51 5.61
C GLU A 523 0.41 35.70 6.75
N ILE A 524 1.65 35.97 7.10
CA ILE A 524 2.28 35.38 8.28
C ILE A 524 2.65 36.45 9.30
N THR A 525 2.57 36.09 10.58
CA THR A 525 3.05 36.93 11.68
C THR A 525 3.98 36.12 12.57
N GLU A 526 5.03 36.76 13.08
CA GLU A 526 5.90 36.18 14.09
C GLU A 526 5.21 36.23 15.46
N ASP A 527 5.27 35.15 16.20
CA ASP A 527 4.79 35.10 17.58
C ASP A 527 5.90 35.40 18.60
N ASN A 528 5.55 35.45 19.87
CA ASN A 528 6.49 35.75 20.96
C ASN A 528 7.62 34.71 21.16
N GLN A 529 7.57 33.59 20.44
CA GLN A 529 8.54 32.50 20.49
C GLN A 529 9.39 32.40 19.21
N ALA A 530 9.40 33.44 18.39
CA ALA A 530 10.05 33.50 17.07
C ALA A 530 9.55 32.41 16.08
N SER A 531 8.31 31.93 16.28
CA SER A 531 7.61 31.06 15.36
C SER A 531 6.66 31.87 14.46
N TYR A 532 6.44 31.41 13.23
CA TYR A 532 5.54 32.06 12.28
C TYR A 532 4.22 31.30 12.21
N ARG A 533 3.11 32.05 12.16
CA ARG A 533 1.76 31.48 12.01
C ARG A 533 1.01 32.17 10.87
N LEU A 534 0.15 31.40 10.21
CA LEU A 534 -0.78 31.93 9.21
C LEU A 534 -1.86 32.77 9.89
N VAL A 535 -2.15 33.93 9.31
CA VAL A 535 -3.18 34.86 9.77
C VAL A 535 -3.96 35.45 8.60
N MET A 536 -5.23 35.74 8.83
CA MET A 536 -6.04 36.58 7.94
C MET A 536 -6.08 37.98 8.54
N GLN A 537 -5.46 38.94 7.85
CA GLN A 537 -5.36 40.32 8.33
C GLN A 537 -5.44 41.34 7.19
N ALA A 538 -5.51 42.64 7.52
CA ALA A 538 -5.38 43.70 6.54
C ALA A 538 -4.07 43.54 5.77
N CYS A 539 -4.12 43.66 4.46
CA CYS A 539 -2.98 43.38 3.58
C CYS A 539 -1.79 44.31 3.92
N SER A 540 -0.67 43.74 4.32
CA SER A 540 0.57 44.48 4.64
C SER A 540 1.55 44.55 3.49
N GLY A 541 1.22 43.95 2.33
CA GLY A 541 2.08 43.88 1.16
C GLY A 541 2.94 42.62 1.09
N GLN A 542 2.76 41.65 2.01
CA GLN A 542 3.38 40.34 1.90
C GLN A 542 2.89 39.62 0.64
N ARG A 543 3.79 38.85 0.01
CA ARG A 543 3.49 38.07 -1.19
C ARG A 543 3.81 36.61 -0.95
N TRP A 544 3.18 35.74 -1.74
CA TRP A 544 3.41 34.32 -1.74
C TRP A 544 4.07 33.89 -3.06
N ASN A 545 5.16 33.15 -2.95
CA ASN A 545 5.85 32.54 -4.06
C ASN A 545 5.47 31.07 -4.11
N ILE A 546 4.89 30.61 -5.21
CA ILE A 546 4.64 29.20 -5.47
C ILE A 546 5.69 28.65 -6.43
N GLN A 547 6.14 27.42 -6.18
CA GLN A 547 7.34 26.87 -6.81
C GLN A 547 7.21 26.71 -8.33
N HIS A 548 6.07 26.21 -8.81
CA HIS A 548 5.82 25.96 -10.23
C HIS A 548 4.54 26.64 -10.70
N THR A 549 4.59 27.29 -11.84
CA THR A 549 3.42 27.89 -12.52
C THR A 549 3.19 27.19 -13.85
N LEU A 550 1.93 27.00 -14.22
CA LEU A 550 1.52 26.33 -15.46
C LEU A 550 0.77 27.32 -16.36
N LYS A 551 1.18 27.42 -17.61
CA LYS A 551 0.52 28.30 -18.59
C LYS A 551 -0.70 27.62 -19.21
N ASP A 552 -0.66 26.32 -19.44
CA ASP A 552 -1.68 25.54 -20.14
C ASP A 552 -1.89 24.17 -19.48
N TRP A 553 -2.60 24.14 -18.36
CA TRP A 553 -2.98 22.88 -17.71
C TRP A 553 -4.29 22.37 -18.28
N GLY A 554 -4.26 21.13 -18.80
CA GLY A 554 -5.49 20.36 -19.05
C GLY A 554 -6.49 20.99 -20.03
N LYS A 555 -6.06 21.89 -20.88
CA LYS A 555 -6.83 22.27 -22.08
C LYS A 555 -6.77 21.10 -23.07
N THR A 556 -7.50 20.03 -22.76
CA THR A 556 -7.90 19.07 -23.78
C THR A 556 -8.78 19.82 -24.76
N LYS A 557 -8.34 19.89 -26.01
CA LYS A 557 -9.03 20.56 -27.11
C LYS A 557 -10.47 20.08 -27.37
N ASP A 558 -10.98 19.13 -26.59
CA ASP A 558 -12.23 18.43 -26.81
C ASP A 558 -13.33 18.66 -25.76
N LEU A 559 -13.08 19.42 -24.68
CA LEU A 559 -14.14 19.73 -23.71
C LEU A 559 -15.02 20.94 -24.12
N ASP A 560 -14.53 21.80 -24.98
CA ASP A 560 -15.26 23.01 -25.44
C ASP A 560 -16.28 22.71 -26.57
N GLN A 561 -16.21 21.56 -27.26
CA GLN A 561 -17.17 21.23 -28.34
C GLN A 561 -18.48 20.61 -27.89
N LYS A 562 -18.64 20.20 -26.64
CA LYS A 562 -19.90 19.60 -26.14
C LYS A 562 -20.87 20.57 -25.49
N THR A 563 -20.49 21.82 -25.26
CA THR A 563 -21.38 22.85 -24.71
C THR A 563 -22.13 23.67 -25.75
N GLU A 564 -21.79 23.59 -27.03
CA GLU A 564 -22.51 24.29 -28.09
C GLU A 564 -23.68 23.52 -28.75
N HIS A 565 -23.83 22.21 -28.51
CA HIS A 565 -24.91 21.41 -29.12
C HIS A 565 -26.14 21.18 -28.23
N SER A 566 -26.26 21.84 -27.09
CA SER A 566 -27.46 21.74 -26.23
C SER A 566 -28.31 23.02 -26.20
N LYS A 567 -28.14 23.90 -27.19
CA LYS A 567 -29.05 25.05 -27.41
C LYS A 567 -29.53 25.04 -28.86
N HIS A 568 -30.42 24.11 -29.17
CA HIS A 568 -31.45 24.27 -30.20
C HIS A 568 -32.59 23.29 -29.86
#